data_e29a0e3c4d5140a1f6daea224f493ff5
#
_entry.id   e29a0e3c4d5140a1f6daea224f493ff5
#
_cell.length_a   1.000
_cell.length_b   1.000
_cell.length_c   1.000
_cell.angle_alpha   90.00
_cell.angle_beta   90.00
_cell.angle_gamma   90.00
#
_symmetry.space_group_name_H-M   'P 1'
#
loop_
_entity.id
_entity.type
_entity.pdbx_description
1 polymer ?
#
loop_
_entity_poly.entity_id
_entity_poly.type
_entity_poly.pdbx_seq_one_letter_code
_entity_poly.pdbx_strand_id
1 'polypeptide(L)'
;MTGLKITPEGDTTIVRRTSLQPQDTTIATVLHAAGYKTCLVNKWHLDGYDPKSSPIYRGFDEFYGWLISTVESNSPYYYPYNRFDNDKLIHIKANEHDKHIKHNTDISTDDAINFIKRNKKNPFFLYLAFDAPHEPYIIDNTTWYDDESWSMNDICLRTSTA
;
A
#
# COMPACT_ATOMS: atom_id res chain seq x y z
N MET A 1 -8.46 -10.39 5.77
CA MET A 1 -8.31 -11.84 5.56
C MET A 1 -9.67 -12.50 5.54
N THR A 2 -9.92 -13.37 4.57
CA THR A 2 -11.10 -14.23 4.56
C THR A 2 -10.71 -15.58 5.17
N GLY A 3 -11.30 -15.94 6.30
CA GLY A 3 -11.14 -17.27 6.89
C GLY A 3 -12.38 -18.12 6.58
N LEU A 4 -12.18 -19.36 6.15
CA LEU A 4 -13.24 -20.34 6.04
C LEU A 4 -13.45 -20.96 7.44
N LYS A 5 -14.64 -20.81 8.01
CA LYS A 5 -15.04 -21.50 9.23
C LYS A 5 -16.08 -22.55 8.87
N ILE A 6 -15.82 -23.80 9.21
CA ILE A 6 -16.80 -24.88 9.09
C ILE A 6 -17.62 -24.87 10.39
N THR A 7 -18.94 -24.72 10.28
CA THR A 7 -19.83 -24.85 11.44
C THR A 7 -19.99 -26.33 11.82
N PRO A 8 -20.40 -26.65 13.06
CA PRO A 8 -20.67 -28.02 13.48
C PRO A 8 -21.70 -28.73 12.59
N GLU A 9 -22.56 -27.97 11.92
CA GLU A 9 -23.60 -28.47 11.01
C GLU A 9 -23.05 -28.73 9.60
N GLY A 10 -21.75 -28.54 9.36
CA GLY A 10 -21.11 -28.78 8.07
C GLY A 10 -21.34 -27.66 7.03
N ASP A 11 -21.98 -26.57 7.42
CA ASP A 11 -22.11 -25.39 6.56
C ASP A 11 -20.83 -24.56 6.54
N THR A 12 -20.44 -24.08 5.36
CA THR A 12 -19.26 -23.25 5.18
C THR A 12 -19.64 -21.78 5.22
N THR A 13 -19.36 -21.12 6.33
CA THR A 13 -19.55 -19.67 6.45
C THR A 13 -18.22 -18.96 6.18
N ILE A 14 -18.23 -18.07 5.19
CA ILE A 14 -17.09 -17.16 4.97
C ILE A 14 -17.13 -16.09 6.05
N VAL A 15 -16.30 -16.23 7.05
CA VAL A 15 -16.09 -15.18 8.05
C VAL A 15 -15.14 -14.13 7.44
N ARG A 16 -15.70 -13.01 7.01
CA ARG A 16 -14.90 -11.84 6.67
C ARG A 16 -14.37 -11.21 7.96
N ARG A 17 -13.13 -11.46 8.30
CA ARG A 17 -12.43 -10.63 9.28
C ARG A 17 -12.15 -9.30 8.60
N THR A 18 -12.71 -8.24 9.14
CA THR A 18 -12.50 -6.88 8.63
C THR A 18 -11.23 -6.25 9.19
N SER A 19 -10.61 -6.86 10.22
CA SER A 19 -9.39 -6.34 10.85
C SER A 19 -8.58 -7.44 11.52
N LEU A 20 -7.27 -7.21 11.66
CA LEU A 20 -6.39 -8.02 12.49
C LEU A 20 -6.79 -7.88 13.95
N GLN A 21 -6.78 -8.97 14.68
CA GLN A 21 -7.06 -8.96 16.11
C GLN A 21 -5.79 -8.57 16.89
N PRO A 22 -5.91 -8.02 18.11
CA PRO A 22 -4.75 -7.65 18.94
C PRO A 22 -3.74 -8.79 19.19
N GLN A 23 -4.23 -10.04 19.19
CA GLN A 23 -3.40 -11.24 19.37
C GLN A 23 -2.76 -11.78 18.08
N ASP A 24 -3.13 -11.23 16.91
CA ASP A 24 -2.56 -11.68 15.64
C ASP A 24 -1.11 -11.19 15.53
N THR A 25 -0.18 -12.12 15.37
CA THR A 25 1.23 -11.82 15.21
C THR A 25 1.56 -11.58 13.75
N THR A 26 2.18 -10.44 13.45
CA THR A 26 2.68 -10.11 12.12
C THR A 26 4.17 -10.37 12.03
N ILE A 27 4.70 -10.48 10.80
CA ILE A 27 6.15 -10.55 10.59
C ILE A 27 6.86 -9.31 11.16
N ALA A 28 6.23 -8.13 11.06
CA ALA A 28 6.78 -6.89 11.62
C ALA A 28 6.90 -6.97 13.15
N THR A 29 5.90 -7.52 13.85
CA THR A 29 5.95 -7.73 15.30
C THR A 29 7.14 -8.61 15.70
N VAL A 30 7.37 -9.71 14.98
CA VAL A 30 8.47 -10.65 15.24
C VAL A 30 9.82 -9.98 15.03
N LEU A 31 9.97 -9.28 13.89
CA LEU A 31 11.23 -8.63 13.54
C LEU A 31 11.52 -7.41 14.43
N HIS A 32 10.49 -6.63 14.80
CA HIS A 32 10.62 -5.55 15.76
C HIS A 32 11.14 -6.08 17.11
N ALA A 33 10.56 -7.16 17.62
CA ALA A 33 11.01 -7.81 18.85
C ALA A 33 12.45 -8.35 18.75
N ALA A 34 12.92 -8.69 17.54
CA ALA A 34 14.31 -9.08 17.27
C ALA A 34 15.27 -7.87 17.06
N GLY A 35 14.80 -6.65 17.28
CA GLY A 35 15.61 -5.42 17.19
C GLY A 35 15.75 -4.81 15.80
N TYR A 36 14.95 -5.25 14.83
CA TYR A 36 14.88 -4.62 13.53
C TYR A 36 14.08 -3.32 13.58
N LYS A 37 14.52 -2.32 12.81
CA LYS A 37 13.68 -1.17 12.46
C LYS A 37 12.71 -1.59 11.36
N THR A 38 11.41 -1.36 11.57
CA THR A 38 10.37 -1.88 10.70
C THR A 38 9.58 -0.75 10.04
N CYS A 39 9.36 -0.84 8.72
CA CYS A 39 8.59 0.15 7.98
C CYS A 39 7.69 -0.54 6.96
N LEU A 40 6.45 -0.04 6.85
CA LEU A 40 5.56 -0.33 5.73
C LEU A 40 5.41 0.92 4.88
N VAL A 41 5.60 0.76 3.58
CA VAL A 41 5.36 1.83 2.60
C VAL A 41 4.32 1.38 1.60
N ASN A 42 3.34 2.23 1.35
CA ASN A 42 2.21 2.11 0.46
C ASN A 42 1.06 1.29 1.07
N LYS A 43 0.47 0.31 0.39
CA LYS A 43 -0.82 -0.30 0.69
C LYS A 43 -0.77 -1.30 1.85
N TRP A 44 -1.60 -1.06 2.88
CA TRP A 44 -1.77 -2.01 3.98
C TRP A 44 -2.82 -3.09 3.70
N HIS A 45 -4.06 -2.68 3.48
CA HIS A 45 -5.22 -3.50 3.08
C HIS A 45 -5.55 -4.71 3.99
N LEU A 46 -5.09 -4.74 5.21
CA LEU A 46 -5.35 -5.84 6.14
C LEU A 46 -6.40 -5.52 7.22
N ASP A 47 -6.68 -4.25 7.43
CA ASP A 47 -7.49 -3.81 8.55
C ASP A 47 -8.43 -2.69 8.13
N GLY A 48 -9.52 -2.78 7.63
CA GLY A 48 -10.57 -1.78 7.42
C GLY A 48 -10.22 -0.30 7.71
N TYR A 49 -11.23 0.51 7.95
CA TYR A 49 -11.05 1.96 8.20
C TYR A 49 -10.80 2.33 9.67
N ASP A 50 -10.56 1.34 10.57
CA ASP A 50 -10.28 1.66 11.96
C ASP A 50 -8.85 2.23 12.10
N PRO A 51 -8.67 3.47 12.59
CA PRO A 51 -7.34 4.04 12.82
C PRO A 51 -6.45 3.19 13.73
N LYS A 52 -7.04 2.38 14.64
CA LYS A 52 -6.31 1.43 15.50
C LYS A 52 -5.79 0.22 14.74
N SER A 53 -6.16 0.08 13.49
CA SER A 53 -5.69 -0.96 12.58
C SER A 53 -4.47 -0.54 11.77
N SER A 54 -3.99 0.68 11.95
CA SER A 54 -2.78 1.18 11.28
C SER A 54 -1.60 0.25 11.51
N PRO A 55 -0.72 0.07 10.51
CA PRO A 55 0.49 -0.74 10.62
C PRO A 55 1.35 -0.46 11.85
N ILE A 56 1.39 0.79 12.34
CA ILE A 56 2.13 1.16 13.55
C ILE A 56 1.64 0.44 14.81
N TYR A 57 0.38 0.01 14.86
CA TYR A 57 -0.17 -0.82 15.94
C TYR A 57 -0.01 -2.33 15.68
N ARG A 58 0.68 -2.68 14.58
CA ARG A 58 0.87 -4.07 14.12
C ARG A 58 2.35 -4.44 13.94
N GLY A 59 3.23 -3.74 14.68
CA GLY A 59 4.66 -4.05 14.76
C GLY A 59 5.55 -3.26 13.79
N PHE A 60 4.98 -2.33 13.02
CA PHE A 60 5.78 -1.40 12.23
C PHE A 60 6.13 -0.16 13.06
N ASP A 61 7.39 0.26 13.03
CA ASP A 61 7.84 1.52 13.65
C ASP A 61 7.39 2.73 12.84
N GLU A 62 7.33 2.58 11.51
CA GLU A 62 6.97 3.65 10.57
C GLU A 62 5.97 3.13 9.52
N PHE A 63 5.04 3.99 9.12
CA PHE A 63 4.09 3.73 8.06
C PHE A 63 3.89 4.96 7.18
N TYR A 64 4.02 4.77 5.86
CA TYR A 64 3.78 5.79 4.84
C TYR A 64 2.89 5.22 3.74
N GLY A 65 1.63 5.64 3.65
CA GLY A 65 0.75 5.07 2.63
C GLY A 65 -0.73 5.14 2.93
N TRP A 66 -1.46 4.09 2.58
CA TRP A 66 -2.91 4.01 2.63
C TRP A 66 -3.37 2.75 3.36
N LEU A 67 -4.41 2.88 4.19
CA LEU A 67 -4.93 1.74 4.97
C LEU A 67 -5.62 0.71 4.06
N ILE A 68 -6.41 1.15 3.08
CA ILE A 68 -7.08 0.27 2.12
C ILE A 68 -6.59 0.55 0.71
N SER A 69 -6.76 1.77 0.20
CA SER A 69 -6.30 2.20 -1.11
C SER A 69 -6.23 3.73 -1.20
N THR A 70 -5.60 4.24 -2.25
CA THR A 70 -5.54 5.68 -2.55
C THR A 70 -6.93 6.30 -2.76
N VAL A 71 -7.94 5.49 -3.13
CA VAL A 71 -9.32 5.93 -3.35
C VAL A 71 -10.01 6.41 -2.06
N GLU A 72 -9.52 6.02 -0.87
CA GLU A 72 -10.03 6.50 0.42
C GLU A 72 -10.01 8.02 0.54
N SER A 73 -9.11 8.67 -0.17
CA SER A 73 -8.97 10.12 -0.16
C SER A 73 -9.82 10.83 -1.22
N ASN A 74 -10.75 10.12 -1.89
CA ASN A 74 -11.54 10.65 -3.01
C ASN A 74 -10.67 11.25 -4.13
N SER A 75 -9.51 10.65 -4.35
CA SER A 75 -8.48 11.10 -5.28
C SER A 75 -8.32 10.14 -6.46
N PRO A 76 -7.73 10.59 -7.56
CA PRO A 76 -7.31 9.70 -8.64
C PRO A 76 -6.40 8.57 -8.11
N TYR A 77 -6.62 7.35 -8.57
CA TYR A 77 -6.00 6.14 -7.99
C TYR A 77 -4.48 6.24 -7.82
N TYR A 78 -3.76 6.70 -8.87
CA TYR A 78 -2.30 6.82 -8.83
C TYR A 78 -1.77 8.21 -8.48
N TYR A 79 -2.67 9.20 -8.29
CA TYR A 79 -2.30 10.57 -7.93
C TYR A 79 -3.05 11.00 -6.67
N PRO A 80 -2.71 10.39 -5.52
CA PRO A 80 -3.46 10.60 -4.29
C PRO A 80 -3.38 12.03 -3.78
N TYR A 81 -4.48 12.52 -3.22
CA TYR A 81 -4.53 13.84 -2.56
C TYR A 81 -4.02 13.79 -1.12
N ASN A 82 -4.13 12.63 -0.49
CA ASN A 82 -3.72 12.44 0.89
C ASN A 82 -3.01 11.10 1.05
N ARG A 83 -2.19 10.99 2.09
CA ARG A 83 -1.61 9.73 2.57
C ARG A 83 -1.41 9.77 4.08
N PHE A 84 -1.24 8.64 4.68
CA PHE A 84 -0.79 8.56 6.06
C PHE A 84 0.72 8.72 6.16
N ASP A 85 1.15 9.45 7.19
CA ASP A 85 2.50 9.44 7.77
C ASP A 85 2.32 8.98 9.21
N ASN A 86 2.58 7.70 9.44
CA ASN A 86 2.20 6.97 10.66
C ASN A 86 0.68 7.02 10.91
N ASP A 87 0.23 7.76 11.90
CA ASP A 87 -1.18 7.95 12.27
C ASP A 87 -1.77 9.28 11.77
N LYS A 88 -0.97 10.08 11.06
CA LYS A 88 -1.38 11.42 10.59
C LYS A 88 -1.70 11.40 9.10
N LEU A 89 -2.86 11.92 8.75
CA LEU A 89 -3.23 12.15 7.35
C LEU A 89 -2.50 13.40 6.83
N ILE A 90 -1.66 13.23 5.82
CA ILE A 90 -0.88 14.30 5.18
C ILE A 90 -1.47 14.60 3.82
N HIS A 91 -1.65 15.89 3.52
CA HIS A 91 -2.16 16.36 2.25
C HIS A 91 -1.04 16.57 1.22
N ILE A 92 -1.24 16.04 0.00
CA ILE A 92 -0.26 16.08 -1.10
C ILE A 92 -0.66 17.23 -2.04
N LYS A 93 -0.22 18.44 -1.71
CA LYS A 93 -0.55 19.67 -2.47
C LYS A 93 -0.23 19.59 -3.97
N ALA A 94 0.76 18.81 -4.35
CA ALA A 94 1.15 18.63 -5.76
C ALA A 94 0.03 18.05 -6.61
N ASN A 95 -0.85 17.24 -6.02
CA ASN A 95 -1.94 16.57 -6.73
C ASN A 95 -3.30 17.28 -6.58
N GLU A 96 -3.37 18.39 -5.83
CA GLU A 96 -4.61 19.18 -5.69
C GLU A 96 -5.19 19.56 -7.05
N HIS A 97 -6.50 19.64 -7.11
CA HIS A 97 -7.24 20.03 -8.31
C HIS A 97 -6.92 19.16 -9.54
N ASP A 98 -6.71 17.88 -9.31
CA ASP A 98 -6.50 16.87 -10.35
C ASP A 98 -5.24 17.12 -11.22
N LYS A 99 -4.18 17.65 -10.59
CA LYS A 99 -2.96 18.05 -11.33
C LYS A 99 -2.06 16.89 -11.75
N HIS A 100 -2.21 15.69 -11.20
CA HIS A 100 -1.44 14.50 -11.56
C HIS A 100 0.09 14.72 -11.60
N ILE A 101 0.65 15.38 -10.58
CA ILE A 101 2.09 15.74 -10.56
C ILE A 101 2.93 14.69 -9.83
N LYS A 102 2.40 14.09 -8.75
CA LYS A 102 3.12 13.12 -7.93
C LYS A 102 2.44 11.77 -7.99
N HIS A 103 2.99 10.86 -8.80
CA HIS A 103 2.52 9.48 -8.87
C HIS A 103 2.79 8.74 -7.54
N ASN A 104 1.88 7.86 -7.11
CA ASN A 104 2.01 7.17 -5.83
C ASN A 104 3.23 6.24 -5.76
N THR A 105 3.64 5.65 -6.89
CA THR A 105 4.85 4.83 -6.97
C THR A 105 6.11 5.66 -6.67
N ASP A 106 6.19 6.90 -7.20
CA ASP A 106 7.31 7.80 -6.93
C ASP A 106 7.34 8.23 -5.46
N ILE A 107 6.17 8.61 -4.92
CA ILE A 107 6.03 8.97 -3.51
C ILE A 107 6.49 7.82 -2.62
N SER A 108 6.04 6.61 -2.91
CA SER A 108 6.39 5.41 -2.14
C SER A 108 7.87 5.04 -2.28
N THR A 109 8.45 5.22 -3.47
CA THR A 109 9.87 5.02 -3.71
C THR A 109 10.71 6.00 -2.91
N ASP A 110 10.35 7.29 -2.91
CA ASP A 110 11.01 8.32 -2.12
C ASP A 110 10.98 8.01 -0.61
N ASP A 111 9.83 7.58 -0.09
CA ASP A 111 9.67 7.19 1.32
C ASP A 111 10.54 5.98 1.66
N ALA A 112 10.54 4.95 0.80
CA ALA A 112 11.35 3.75 0.96
C ALA A 112 12.86 4.09 0.97
N ILE A 113 13.32 4.89 0.02
CA ILE A 113 14.71 5.36 -0.05
C ILE A 113 15.08 6.15 1.20
N ASN A 114 14.20 7.04 1.66
CA ASN A 114 14.45 7.84 2.86
C ASN A 114 14.54 6.97 4.12
N PHE A 115 13.68 5.96 4.25
CA PHE A 115 13.76 4.99 5.34
C PHE A 115 15.08 4.21 5.31
N ILE A 116 15.49 3.68 4.15
CA ILE A 116 16.75 2.95 3.98
C ILE A 116 17.94 3.83 4.35
N LYS A 117 17.98 5.09 3.86
CA LYS A 117 19.08 6.02 4.16
C LYS A 117 19.24 6.27 5.65
N ARG A 118 18.13 6.42 6.39
CA ARG A 118 18.15 6.63 7.85
C ARG A 118 18.60 5.39 8.62
N ASN A 119 18.25 4.20 8.14
CA ASN A 119 18.41 2.95 8.88
C ASN A 119 19.53 2.03 8.35
N LYS A 120 20.28 2.39 7.30
CA LYS A 120 21.30 1.56 6.64
C LYS A 120 22.42 1.00 7.53
N LYS A 121 22.58 1.51 8.76
CA LYS A 121 23.58 1.05 9.73
C LYS A 121 23.01 0.04 10.75
N ASN A 122 21.73 -0.20 10.72
CA ASN A 122 21.00 -1.09 11.64
C ASN A 122 20.29 -2.19 10.85
N PRO A 123 19.97 -3.33 11.46
CA PRO A 123 19.04 -4.27 10.85
C PRO A 123 17.70 -3.58 10.62
N PHE A 124 17.13 -3.71 9.43
CA PHE A 124 15.82 -3.15 9.13
C PHE A 124 14.98 -4.11 8.30
N PHE A 125 13.67 -3.95 8.39
CA PHE A 125 12.68 -4.62 7.56
C PHE A 125 11.80 -3.55 6.89
N LEU A 126 11.84 -3.51 5.58
CA LEU A 126 11.00 -2.65 4.76
C LEU A 126 10.01 -3.51 3.98
N TYR A 127 8.72 -3.30 4.20
CA TYR A 127 7.66 -3.87 3.38
C TYR A 127 7.14 -2.79 2.42
N LEU A 128 7.59 -2.84 1.18
CA LEU A 128 7.20 -1.91 0.11
C LEU A 128 6.12 -2.58 -0.76
N ALA A 129 4.88 -2.13 -0.59
CA ALA A 129 3.69 -2.76 -1.17
C ALA A 129 3.09 -1.87 -2.27
N PHE A 130 3.73 -1.80 -3.44
CA PHE A 130 3.24 -1.00 -4.56
C PHE A 130 1.82 -1.39 -4.98
N ASP A 131 1.01 -0.40 -5.37
CA ASP A 131 -0.29 -0.63 -5.98
C ASP A 131 -0.20 -1.12 -7.41
N ALA A 132 0.78 -0.66 -8.18
CA ALA A 132 1.01 -1.11 -9.53
C ALA A 132 1.35 -2.63 -9.56
N PRO A 133 0.77 -3.39 -10.50
CA PRO A 133 -0.05 -3.02 -11.64
C PRO A 133 -1.57 -3.17 -11.40
N HIS A 134 -2.14 -2.59 -10.35
CA HIS A 134 -3.57 -2.65 -10.06
C HIS A 134 -4.39 -1.76 -11.02
N GLU A 135 -5.63 -2.16 -11.32
CA GLU A 135 -6.59 -1.30 -12.05
C GLU A 135 -6.93 0.00 -11.28
N PRO A 136 -7.23 1.11 -11.96
CA PRO A 136 -7.15 1.36 -13.40
C PRO A 136 -5.69 1.48 -13.88
N TYR A 137 -5.39 0.96 -15.07
CA TYR A 137 -4.06 1.05 -15.67
C TYR A 137 -3.84 2.47 -16.21
N ILE A 138 -3.23 3.33 -15.42
CA ILE A 138 -2.91 4.71 -15.78
C ILE A 138 -1.40 4.81 -15.98
N ILE A 139 -0.98 5.15 -17.20
CA ILE A 139 0.41 5.28 -17.58
C ILE A 139 0.60 6.61 -18.28
N ASP A 140 1.56 7.39 -17.82
CA ASP A 140 1.85 8.72 -18.36
C ASP A 140 2.64 8.67 -19.69
N ASN A 141 3.31 7.56 -19.99
CA ASN A 141 4.15 7.40 -21.16
C ASN A 141 3.99 6.03 -21.79
N THR A 142 3.41 5.99 -22.99
CA THR A 142 3.22 4.78 -23.81
C THR A 142 4.14 4.73 -25.04
N THR A 143 5.05 5.68 -25.19
CA THR A 143 5.87 5.85 -26.41
C THR A 143 6.72 4.64 -26.77
N TRP A 144 6.99 3.74 -25.83
CA TRP A 144 7.73 2.49 -26.08
C TRP A 144 6.96 1.50 -26.96
N TYR A 145 5.66 1.73 -27.16
CA TYR A 145 4.74 0.86 -27.89
C TYR A 145 3.98 1.60 -29.00
N ASP A 146 4.46 2.79 -29.41
CA ASP A 146 3.79 3.63 -30.42
C ASP A 146 3.78 2.96 -31.81
N ASP A 147 4.68 2.02 -32.07
CA ASP A 147 4.77 1.23 -33.29
C ASP A 147 3.94 -0.08 -33.25
N GLU A 148 3.31 -0.37 -32.11
CA GLU A 148 2.48 -1.55 -31.93
C GLU A 148 1.01 -1.26 -32.25
N SER A 149 0.36 -2.23 -32.90
CA SER A 149 -1.08 -2.12 -33.24
C SER A 149 -2.01 -2.54 -32.07
N TRP A 150 -1.52 -2.45 -30.84
CA TRP A 150 -2.26 -2.87 -29.65
C TRP A 150 -3.29 -1.83 -29.22
N SER A 151 -4.36 -2.29 -28.58
CA SER A 151 -5.30 -1.37 -27.94
C SER A 151 -4.63 -0.62 -26.77
N MET A 152 -5.10 0.56 -26.44
CA MET A 152 -4.60 1.32 -25.29
C MET A 152 -4.66 0.49 -24.00
N ASN A 153 -5.66 -0.35 -23.86
CA ASN A 153 -5.80 -1.24 -22.70
C ASN A 153 -4.68 -2.30 -22.65
N ASP A 154 -4.30 -2.87 -23.79
CA ASP A 154 -3.20 -3.84 -23.88
C ASP A 154 -1.84 -3.17 -23.62
N ILE A 155 -1.63 -1.96 -24.13
CA ILE A 155 -0.44 -1.16 -23.86
C ILE A 155 -0.32 -0.87 -22.37
N CYS A 156 -1.39 -0.37 -21.74
CA CYS A 156 -1.43 -0.08 -20.31
C CYS A 156 -1.13 -1.31 -19.46
N LEU A 157 -1.73 -2.45 -19.77
CA LEU A 157 -1.50 -3.69 -19.04
C LEU A 157 -0.04 -4.16 -19.14
N ARG A 158 0.55 -4.12 -20.33
CA ARG A 158 1.94 -4.56 -20.55
C ARG A 158 2.96 -3.64 -19.91
N THR A 159 2.74 -2.32 -20.00
CA THR A 159 3.65 -1.34 -19.39
C THR A 159 3.59 -1.38 -17.86
N SER A 160 2.42 -1.68 -17.27
CA SER A 160 2.29 -1.77 -15.81
C SER A 160 2.93 -3.03 -15.21
N THR A 161 3.29 -4.01 -16.05
CA THR A 161 3.91 -5.29 -15.62
C THR A 161 5.39 -5.39 -15.98
N ALA A 162 5.95 -4.43 -16.68
CA ALA A 162 7.37 -4.35 -17.05
C ALA A 162 8.18 -3.57 -16.01
#